data_680fdbb65a1a4d27b20feb7e2c5343af
#
_entry.id   680fdbb65a1a4d27b20feb7e2c5343af
#
_cell.length_a   1.000
_cell.length_b   1.000
_cell.length_c   1.000
_cell.angle_alpha   90.00
_cell.angle_beta   90.00
_cell.angle_gamma   90.00
#
_symmetry.space_group_name_H-M   'P 1'
#
loop_
_entity.id
_entity.type
_entity.pdbx_description
1 polymer ?
#
loop_
_entity_poly.entity_id
_entity_poly.type
_entity_poly.pdbx_seq_one_letter_code
_entity_poly.pdbx_strand_id
1 'polypeptide(L)'
;MKKFLSVALALVLTLTAVSFVIPFAGADTRNTYYIDSFDGDNSAKGTSPGEAWKDLDGFAYCTEPLKGGDTVLFKCGGTYECNVTLEGMIGTKDEPFLISSYGEGERPILRTNNPDEVFTFIDCSYVTVSDLQITAPNGGGIWIDTINRESVGMTIENVFFFGMPNGKVTGRDDFSRGAAPARAAVMVKGLPSNSRYPVNDLTIRDCEVFDTANGFMIWGSWNDQQDPWSENAEKDPIYNTGVLVEGCYFHEMDAEAVVVGICDGALVTHCRAINTCQGEGVDENGDILYFTAAMWFWGSENSTIQYCEIAGQKNVGDGMTVDFDSDSNNCTYQYIYSHDNMRFMVNNAKKEPQRNNTVRYCLSVNDNKGRSSIASGNGEDGLKFYNNTIINCGEFHFYHLLNSLVANNIIIPMEGEVINFDLEDEINGRNTYVNNCYYNTLNPGCDLLSMNTLPSFVGGEGINAYKLSVNSPLIGKGYEIEDDALLDFYGNEIVSNNIGCYMGEGEEPGAETENIFVKFFRLIKNLFDRLKHELDVIMEDVEESFTNLKAR
;
A
#
# COMPACT_ATOMS: atom_id res chain seq x y z
N MET A 1 33.41 14.54 -23.20
CA MET A 1 33.86 14.65 -21.80
C MET A 1 34.42 16.03 -21.45
N LYS A 2 35.42 16.60 -22.12
CA LYS A 2 35.98 17.92 -21.75
C LYS A 2 35.02 19.12 -21.84
N LYS A 3 33.94 19.08 -22.62
CA LYS A 3 32.92 20.15 -22.70
C LYS A 3 31.86 20.10 -21.62
N PHE A 4 31.64 18.93 -21.02
CA PHE A 4 30.70 18.77 -19.87
C PHE A 4 31.35 19.21 -18.54
N LEU A 5 32.65 19.02 -18.40
CA LEU A 5 33.39 19.45 -17.21
C LEU A 5 33.46 20.97 -17.07
N SER A 6 33.54 21.70 -18.22
CA SER A 6 33.59 23.16 -18.19
C SER A 6 32.26 23.84 -17.87
N VAL A 7 31.13 23.19 -18.15
CA VAL A 7 29.78 23.70 -17.76
C VAL A 7 29.50 23.45 -16.30
N ALA A 8 29.89 22.30 -15.75
CA ALA A 8 29.75 22.02 -14.34
C ALA A 8 30.63 22.91 -13.45
N LEU A 9 31.86 23.23 -13.90
CA LEU A 9 32.76 24.12 -13.17
C LEU A 9 32.30 25.59 -13.25
N ALA A 10 31.66 26.01 -14.36
CA ALA A 10 31.10 27.35 -14.49
C ALA A 10 29.84 27.53 -13.61
N LEU A 11 29.05 26.46 -13.40
CA LEU A 11 27.86 26.50 -12.51
C LEU A 11 28.27 26.59 -11.03
N VAL A 12 29.36 25.94 -10.64
CA VAL A 12 29.88 25.99 -9.26
C VAL A 12 30.52 27.35 -8.95
N LEU A 13 31.13 27.99 -9.92
CA LEU A 13 31.78 29.30 -9.72
C LEU A 13 30.80 30.50 -9.78
N THR A 14 29.60 30.33 -10.31
CA THR A 14 28.57 31.39 -10.26
C THR A 14 27.72 31.35 -9.01
N LEU A 15 27.78 30.27 -8.19
CA LEU A 15 27.08 30.14 -6.91
C LEU A 15 27.84 30.75 -5.72
N THR A 16 29.10 31.21 -5.91
CA THR A 16 29.90 31.76 -4.81
C THR A 16 29.81 33.28 -4.64
N ALA A 17 28.94 33.98 -5.37
CA ALA A 17 28.73 35.42 -5.26
C ALA A 17 27.34 35.82 -4.71
N VAL A 18 26.59 34.88 -4.12
CA VAL A 18 25.42 35.23 -3.34
C VAL A 18 25.86 35.48 -1.90
N SER A 19 25.92 36.78 -1.54
CA SER A 19 26.06 37.17 -0.13
C SER A 19 24.98 36.46 0.68
N PHE A 20 25.36 35.44 1.44
CA PHE A 20 24.52 34.89 2.48
C PHE A 20 24.24 36.01 3.49
N VAL A 21 23.14 36.72 3.34
CA VAL A 21 22.48 37.29 4.48
C VAL A 21 21.96 36.07 5.24
N ILE A 22 22.73 35.62 6.24
CA ILE A 22 22.23 34.72 7.26
C ILE A 22 21.10 35.51 7.91
N PRO A 23 19.81 35.20 7.72
CA PRO A 23 18.83 35.71 8.64
C PRO A 23 19.32 35.20 10.00
N PHE A 24 19.52 36.07 10.95
CA PHE A 24 19.52 35.72 12.36
C PHE A 24 18.11 35.15 12.56
N ALA A 25 17.94 33.85 12.34
CA ALA A 25 16.80 33.12 12.86
C ALA A 25 16.92 33.33 14.38
N GLY A 26 16.00 34.07 14.96
CA GLY A 26 15.77 34.00 16.39
C GLY A 26 15.72 32.51 16.70
N ALA A 27 16.39 32.08 17.74
CA ALA A 27 16.41 30.69 18.14
C ALA A 27 14.95 30.22 18.16
N ASP A 28 14.57 29.42 17.18
CA ASP A 28 13.27 28.79 17.16
C ASP A 28 13.35 27.77 18.27
N THR A 29 12.77 28.09 19.41
CA THR A 29 12.83 27.27 20.61
C THR A 29 11.84 26.15 20.43
N ARG A 30 12.25 25.10 19.70
CA ARG A 30 11.53 23.84 19.67
C ARG A 30 11.56 23.24 21.07
N ASN A 31 10.43 22.78 21.51
CA ASN A 31 10.32 22.12 22.80
C ASN A 31 10.26 20.61 22.60
N THR A 32 10.92 19.89 23.49
CA THR A 32 10.74 18.45 23.64
C THR A 32 10.09 18.22 24.99
N TYR A 33 8.92 17.56 24.95
CA TYR A 33 8.17 17.19 26.14
C TYR A 33 8.29 15.69 26.39
N TYR A 34 8.47 15.32 27.65
CA TYR A 34 8.66 13.96 28.10
C TYR A 34 7.52 13.53 29.01
N ILE A 35 7.00 12.33 28.76
CA ILE A 35 5.90 11.75 29.54
C ILE A 35 6.34 10.39 30.06
N ASP A 36 6.25 10.18 31.38
CA ASP A 36 6.72 9.00 32.10
C ASP A 36 5.64 8.53 33.08
N SER A 37 4.91 7.49 32.75
CA SER A 37 3.84 6.94 33.61
C SER A 37 4.33 6.31 34.91
N PHE A 38 5.64 6.05 35.04
CA PHE A 38 6.23 5.45 36.23
C PHE A 38 6.62 6.50 37.27
N ASP A 39 7.46 7.44 36.87
CA ASP A 39 8.11 8.39 37.77
C ASP A 39 7.77 9.86 37.46
N GLY A 40 6.92 10.13 36.48
CA GLY A 40 6.56 11.47 36.06
C GLY A 40 5.68 12.22 37.07
N ASP A 41 5.77 13.55 37.04
CA ASP A 41 5.00 14.48 37.89
C ASP A 41 4.45 15.62 37.02
N ASN A 42 3.11 15.71 36.89
CA ASN A 42 2.46 16.74 36.08
C ASN A 42 2.71 18.17 36.55
N SER A 43 3.23 18.35 37.77
CA SER A 43 3.67 19.68 38.27
C SER A 43 5.10 20.04 37.84
N ALA A 44 5.87 19.10 37.26
CA ALA A 44 7.18 19.34 36.69
C ALA A 44 7.10 20.11 35.36
N LYS A 45 8.24 20.44 34.76
CA LYS A 45 8.29 21.22 33.53
C LYS A 45 7.97 20.41 32.26
N GLY A 46 8.15 19.09 32.32
CA GLY A 46 7.99 18.20 31.16
C GLY A 46 9.10 18.28 30.11
N THR A 47 10.14 19.10 30.30
CA THR A 47 11.14 19.43 29.26
C THR A 47 12.44 18.62 29.34
N SER A 48 12.52 17.65 30.24
CA SER A 48 13.63 16.70 30.32
C SER A 48 13.13 15.36 30.88
N PRO A 49 13.85 14.24 30.65
CA PRO A 49 13.47 12.94 31.22
C PRO A 49 13.36 12.92 32.76
N GLY A 50 14.15 13.73 33.45
CA GLY A 50 14.11 13.84 34.91
C GLY A 50 13.02 14.78 35.46
N GLU A 51 12.35 15.53 34.60
CA GLU A 51 11.24 16.42 34.93
C GLU A 51 10.01 16.06 34.06
N ALA A 52 9.89 14.78 33.65
CA ALA A 52 8.80 14.31 32.80
C ALA A 52 7.42 14.47 33.47
N TRP A 53 6.41 14.70 32.68
CA TRP A 53 5.02 14.61 33.13
C TRP A 53 4.60 13.15 33.31
N LYS A 54 3.63 12.92 34.17
CA LYS A 54 3.11 11.58 34.41
C LYS A 54 2.22 11.08 33.26
N ASP A 55 1.44 11.99 32.71
CA ASP A 55 0.47 11.75 31.64
C ASP A 55 0.21 13.05 30.87
N LEU A 56 -0.75 13.01 29.94
CA LEU A 56 -1.10 14.16 29.09
C LEU A 56 -1.71 15.34 29.85
N ASP A 57 -2.19 15.15 31.09
CA ASP A 57 -2.70 16.25 31.92
C ASP A 57 -1.60 17.29 32.24
N GLY A 58 -0.32 16.91 32.13
CA GLY A 58 0.81 17.82 32.26
C GLY A 58 0.76 18.99 31.28
N PHE A 59 0.17 18.81 30.11
CA PHE A 59 0.01 19.91 29.14
C PHE A 59 -0.87 21.05 29.63
N ALA A 60 -1.76 20.81 30.63
CA ALA A 60 -2.54 21.87 31.26
C ALA A 60 -1.68 22.91 32.00
N TYR A 61 -0.45 22.55 32.35
CA TYR A 61 0.51 23.43 33.02
C TYR A 61 1.56 24.01 32.05
N CYS A 62 1.45 23.67 30.76
CA CYS A 62 2.36 24.19 29.74
C CYS A 62 2.12 25.70 29.57
N THR A 63 3.17 26.51 29.65
CA THR A 63 3.10 27.97 29.51
C THR A 63 2.99 28.41 28.06
N GLU A 64 3.43 27.57 27.13
CA GLU A 64 3.41 27.81 25.70
C GLU A 64 2.54 26.72 25.02
N PRO A 65 1.67 27.08 24.07
CA PRO A 65 0.95 26.06 23.32
C PRO A 65 1.91 25.22 22.47
N LEU A 66 1.54 23.96 22.22
CA LEU A 66 2.24 23.11 21.25
C LEU A 66 2.24 23.76 19.86
N LYS A 67 3.35 23.64 19.16
CA LYS A 67 3.52 24.18 17.80
C LYS A 67 4.21 23.19 16.88
N GLY A 68 4.18 23.43 15.60
CA GLY A 68 4.93 22.68 14.62
C GLY A 68 6.43 22.66 14.96
N GLY A 69 7.07 21.51 14.79
CA GLY A 69 8.47 21.29 15.16
C GLY A 69 8.71 20.89 16.61
N ASP A 70 7.71 20.97 17.50
CA ASP A 70 7.83 20.42 18.85
C ASP A 70 7.81 18.88 18.83
N THR A 71 8.31 18.28 19.89
CA THR A 71 8.41 16.82 20.06
C THR A 71 7.73 16.40 21.35
N VAL A 72 6.91 15.35 21.31
CA VAL A 72 6.29 14.70 22.46
C VAL A 72 6.78 13.26 22.54
N LEU A 73 7.45 12.91 23.63
CA LEU A 73 8.07 11.60 23.82
C LEU A 73 7.46 10.86 25.02
N PHE A 74 7.02 9.64 24.76
CA PHE A 74 6.49 8.72 25.78
C PHE A 74 7.57 7.72 26.19
N LYS A 75 7.72 7.49 27.49
CA LYS A 75 8.73 6.53 28.00
C LYS A 75 8.38 5.10 27.63
N CYS A 76 9.36 4.39 27.08
CA CYS A 76 9.28 2.97 26.78
C CYS A 76 8.81 2.14 27.98
N GLY A 77 8.00 1.09 27.73
CA GLY A 77 7.39 0.22 28.73
C GLY A 77 6.16 0.81 29.43
N GLY A 78 5.87 2.10 29.24
CA GLY A 78 4.72 2.77 29.84
C GLY A 78 3.40 2.49 29.09
N THR A 79 2.28 2.68 29.81
CA THR A 79 0.93 2.67 29.21
C THR A 79 0.26 4.00 29.55
N TYR A 80 -0.35 4.62 28.54
CA TYR A 80 -0.88 5.97 28.60
C TYR A 80 -2.30 6.02 28.06
N GLU A 81 -3.23 6.58 28.84
CA GLU A 81 -4.55 6.93 28.33
C GLU A 81 -4.40 8.12 27.37
N CYS A 82 -4.86 7.96 26.15
CA CYS A 82 -4.65 8.92 25.08
C CYS A 82 -5.92 9.01 24.21
N ASN A 83 -6.50 10.17 24.15
CA ASN A 83 -7.58 10.53 23.23
C ASN A 83 -7.37 12.01 22.89
N VAL A 84 -6.55 12.26 21.88
CA VAL A 84 -6.02 13.60 21.57
C VAL A 84 -6.45 14.05 20.19
N THR A 85 -7.08 15.21 20.13
CA THR A 85 -7.33 15.93 18.87
C THR A 85 -6.32 17.07 18.74
N LEU A 86 -5.54 17.07 17.66
CA LEU A 86 -4.69 18.16 17.24
C LEU A 86 -5.28 18.81 16.00
N GLU A 87 -5.48 20.13 16.06
CA GLU A 87 -6.03 20.91 14.95
C GLU A 87 -5.03 21.99 14.51
N GLY A 88 -4.77 22.07 13.21
CA GLY A 88 -3.91 23.10 12.63
C GLY A 88 -2.43 22.99 13.04
N MET A 89 -1.97 21.82 13.48
CA MET A 89 -0.56 21.58 13.79
C MET A 89 0.24 21.52 12.49
N ILE A 90 1.16 22.47 12.31
CA ILE A 90 1.95 22.59 11.09
C ILE A 90 3.43 22.62 11.41
N GLY A 91 4.12 21.52 11.15
CA GLY A 91 5.56 21.43 11.12
C GLY A 91 6.17 21.85 9.79
N THR A 92 7.39 21.42 9.53
CA THR A 92 8.03 21.50 8.21
C THR A 92 8.64 20.15 7.86
N LYS A 93 9.04 19.96 6.61
CA LYS A 93 9.68 18.72 6.18
C LYS A 93 10.92 18.38 7.01
N ASP A 94 11.74 19.39 7.34
CA ASP A 94 12.99 19.21 8.10
C ASP A 94 12.75 19.22 9.62
N GLU A 95 11.61 19.72 10.06
CA GLU A 95 11.24 19.90 11.45
C GLU A 95 9.75 19.58 11.65
N PRO A 96 9.36 18.30 11.54
CA PRO A 96 7.98 17.89 11.75
C PRO A 96 7.60 18.02 13.24
N PHE A 97 6.31 18.12 13.51
CA PHE A 97 5.81 17.85 14.85
C PHE A 97 5.92 16.34 15.10
N LEU A 98 6.67 15.94 16.11
CA LEU A 98 6.98 14.53 16.36
C LEU A 98 6.27 14.00 17.60
N ILE A 99 5.57 12.89 17.47
CA ILE A 99 5.07 12.06 18.57
C ILE A 99 5.80 10.72 18.51
N SER A 100 6.56 10.38 19.55
CA SER A 100 7.39 9.17 19.55
C SER A 100 7.67 8.67 20.96
N SER A 101 8.65 7.81 21.10
CA SER A 101 9.08 7.22 22.37
C SER A 101 10.49 7.63 22.78
N TYR A 102 10.84 7.39 24.05
CA TYR A 102 12.19 7.53 24.54
C TYR A 102 12.51 6.48 25.60
N GLY A 103 13.81 6.28 25.85
CA GLY A 103 14.31 5.28 26.77
C GLY A 103 14.48 3.91 26.13
N GLU A 104 14.83 2.93 26.93
CA GLU A 104 15.03 1.55 26.49
C GLU A 104 13.84 0.68 26.90
N GLY A 105 13.55 -0.36 26.15
CA GLY A 105 12.48 -1.33 26.43
C GLY A 105 11.44 -1.40 25.34
N GLU A 106 10.30 -2.02 25.65
CA GLU A 106 9.17 -2.12 24.74
C GLU A 106 8.59 -0.74 24.40
N ARG A 107 8.14 -0.57 23.17
CA ARG A 107 7.44 0.66 22.75
C ARG A 107 6.28 0.97 23.68
N PRO A 108 6.04 2.24 24.03
CA PRO A 108 4.94 2.63 24.93
C PRO A 108 3.58 2.33 24.29
N ILE A 109 2.62 1.96 25.12
CA ILE A 109 1.23 1.70 24.69
C ILE A 109 0.42 2.96 24.92
N LEU A 110 -0.13 3.52 23.86
CA LEU A 110 -1.12 4.58 23.88
C LEU A 110 -2.48 3.98 23.63
N ARG A 111 -3.44 4.23 24.52
CA ARG A 111 -4.75 3.58 24.42
C ARG A 111 -5.91 4.51 24.73
N THR A 112 -7.07 4.19 24.17
CA THR A 112 -8.34 4.75 24.58
C THR A 112 -9.40 3.66 24.75
N ASN A 113 -10.30 3.82 25.72
CA ASN A 113 -11.50 3.02 25.83
C ASN A 113 -12.74 3.77 25.34
N ASN A 114 -12.56 4.99 24.85
CA ASN A 114 -13.63 5.78 24.23
C ASN A 114 -13.98 5.21 22.85
N PRO A 115 -15.14 5.55 22.29
CA PRO A 115 -15.47 5.20 20.91
C PRO A 115 -14.70 6.04 19.86
N ASP A 116 -13.93 7.02 20.30
CA ASP A 116 -13.09 7.87 19.45
C ASP A 116 -11.71 7.20 19.20
N GLU A 117 -10.87 7.87 18.43
CA GLU A 117 -9.51 7.45 18.11
C GLU A 117 -8.51 7.86 19.20
N VAL A 118 -7.36 7.17 19.21
CA VAL A 118 -6.23 7.57 20.07
C VAL A 118 -5.69 8.94 19.64
N PHE A 119 -5.54 9.15 18.33
CA PHE A 119 -5.17 10.44 17.77
C PHE A 119 -6.14 10.87 16.66
N THR A 120 -6.52 12.14 16.68
CA THR A 120 -7.22 12.81 15.60
C THR A 120 -6.39 14.02 15.14
N PHE A 121 -6.02 14.05 13.87
CA PHE A 121 -5.32 15.16 13.24
C PHE A 121 -6.26 15.88 12.26
N ILE A 122 -6.57 17.15 12.53
CA ILE A 122 -7.42 17.97 11.68
C ILE A 122 -6.58 19.10 11.11
N ASP A 123 -6.55 19.26 9.79
CA ASP A 123 -5.82 20.33 9.12
C ASP A 123 -4.32 20.41 9.50
N CYS A 124 -3.72 19.26 9.82
CA CYS A 124 -2.32 19.13 10.23
C CYS A 124 -1.39 18.84 9.06
N SER A 125 -0.14 19.32 9.12
CA SER A 125 0.89 19.05 8.11
C SER A 125 2.25 18.81 8.76
N TYR A 126 3.07 17.93 8.14
CA TYR A 126 4.39 17.56 8.64
C TYR A 126 4.34 17.11 10.11
N VAL A 127 3.50 16.12 10.36
CA VAL A 127 3.39 15.41 11.64
C VAL A 127 3.95 14.01 11.46
N THR A 128 4.80 13.59 12.38
CA THR A 128 5.31 12.22 12.43
C THR A 128 4.84 11.54 13.71
N VAL A 129 4.28 10.33 13.56
CA VAL A 129 3.95 9.42 14.67
C VAL A 129 4.80 8.19 14.51
N SER A 130 5.68 7.89 15.48
CA SER A 130 6.61 6.78 15.36
C SER A 130 6.88 6.04 16.68
N ASP A 131 7.35 4.80 16.54
CA ASP A 131 7.88 4.00 17.66
C ASP A 131 6.90 3.79 18.82
N LEU A 132 5.63 3.57 18.52
CA LEU A 132 4.54 3.44 19.49
C LEU A 132 3.79 2.12 19.30
N GLN A 133 3.00 1.77 20.33
CA GLN A 133 1.94 0.79 20.24
C GLN A 133 0.60 1.50 20.47
N ILE A 134 -0.39 1.24 19.64
CA ILE A 134 -1.70 1.91 19.68
C ILE A 134 -2.82 0.87 19.77
N THR A 135 -3.73 1.04 20.73
CA THR A 135 -4.89 0.18 20.90
C THR A 135 -6.14 0.96 21.31
N ALA A 136 -7.27 0.60 20.72
CA ALA A 136 -8.57 1.25 20.98
C ALA A 136 -9.71 0.24 20.83
N PRO A 137 -10.01 -0.56 21.87
CA PRO A 137 -11.01 -1.63 21.78
C PRO A 137 -12.42 -1.19 21.37
N ASN A 138 -12.75 0.08 21.57
CA ASN A 138 -14.05 0.67 21.23
C ASN A 138 -13.97 1.75 20.14
N GLY A 139 -12.76 2.14 19.70
CA GLY A 139 -12.49 3.22 18.76
C GLY A 139 -11.53 2.83 17.66
N GLY A 140 -10.80 3.79 17.11
CA GLY A 140 -9.76 3.63 16.10
C GLY A 140 -8.37 4.10 16.58
N GLY A 141 -7.35 3.84 15.77
CA GLY A 141 -5.98 4.26 16.08
C GLY A 141 -5.75 5.73 15.77
N ILE A 142 -5.64 6.06 14.49
CA ILE A 142 -5.35 7.42 14.00
C ILE A 142 -6.39 7.84 12.98
N TRP A 143 -6.96 9.03 13.17
CA TRP A 143 -7.83 9.69 12.21
C TRP A 143 -7.17 10.94 11.65
N ILE A 144 -7.18 11.09 10.33
CA ILE A 144 -6.65 12.28 9.63
C ILE A 144 -7.77 12.92 8.83
N ASP A 145 -8.01 14.21 9.03
CA ASP A 145 -9.06 14.96 8.33
C ASP A 145 -8.56 16.32 7.84
N THR A 146 -9.23 16.86 6.82
CA THR A 146 -8.89 18.13 6.16
C THR A 146 -10.15 18.97 5.94
N ILE A 147 -10.49 19.82 6.89
CA ILE A 147 -11.73 20.60 6.91
C ILE A 147 -11.55 21.97 6.26
N ASN A 148 -10.47 22.69 6.60
CA ASN A 148 -10.24 24.07 6.21
C ASN A 148 -9.03 24.24 5.28
N ARG A 149 -8.14 23.26 5.21
CA ARG A 149 -6.93 23.26 4.38
C ARG A 149 -6.45 21.84 4.07
N GLU A 150 -5.58 21.74 3.07
CA GLU A 150 -4.85 20.50 2.79
C GLU A 150 -3.94 20.08 3.95
N SER A 151 -3.68 18.78 4.04
CA SER A 151 -2.66 18.18 4.87
C SER A 151 -1.51 17.70 3.99
N VAL A 152 -0.27 17.98 4.36
CA VAL A 152 0.91 17.60 3.58
C VAL A 152 1.96 16.97 4.48
N GLY A 153 2.59 15.87 4.02
CA GLY A 153 3.78 15.31 4.67
C GLY A 153 3.50 14.64 6.02
N MET A 154 2.37 13.99 6.17
CA MET A 154 2.09 13.16 7.35
C MET A 154 2.88 11.85 7.26
N THR A 155 3.51 11.44 8.37
CA THR A 155 4.27 10.19 8.45
C THR A 155 3.83 9.36 9.65
N ILE A 156 3.55 8.07 9.41
CA ILE A 156 3.27 7.07 10.45
C ILE A 156 4.27 5.93 10.21
N GLU A 157 5.17 5.70 11.15
CA GLU A 157 6.24 4.71 10.95
C GLU A 157 6.54 3.90 12.22
N ASN A 158 6.83 2.61 12.03
CA ASN A 158 7.19 1.70 13.12
C ASN A 158 6.17 1.71 14.27
N VAL A 159 4.87 1.73 13.93
CA VAL A 159 3.75 1.69 14.89
C VAL A 159 3.12 0.30 14.86
N PHE A 160 2.84 -0.25 16.06
CA PHE A 160 2.09 -1.47 16.23
C PHE A 160 0.65 -1.14 16.64
N PHE A 161 -0.30 -1.39 15.75
CA PHE A 161 -1.73 -1.24 16.00
C PHE A 161 -2.34 -2.59 16.38
N PHE A 162 -3.07 -2.66 17.48
CA PHE A 162 -3.64 -3.94 17.90
C PHE A 162 -4.92 -3.80 18.74
N GLY A 163 -5.72 -4.86 18.74
CA GLY A 163 -6.88 -5.00 19.65
C GLY A 163 -7.96 -3.95 19.39
N MET A 164 -8.31 -3.73 18.13
CA MET A 164 -9.43 -2.89 17.67
C MET A 164 -10.47 -3.73 16.91
N PRO A 165 -10.93 -4.86 17.51
CA PRO A 165 -11.88 -5.76 16.87
C PRO A 165 -13.29 -5.16 16.80
N ASN A 166 -14.22 -5.88 16.14
CA ASN A 166 -15.65 -5.59 16.13
C ASN A 166 -16.08 -4.30 15.42
N GLY A 167 -15.33 -3.85 14.44
CA GLY A 167 -15.85 -2.89 13.48
C GLY A 167 -16.86 -3.58 12.56
N LYS A 168 -18.05 -3.01 12.36
CA LYS A 168 -18.86 -3.41 11.22
C LYS A 168 -18.10 -3.00 9.96
N VAL A 169 -17.83 -3.96 9.11
CA VAL A 169 -17.24 -3.74 7.82
C VAL A 169 -18.31 -4.01 6.80
N THR A 170 -18.91 -2.97 6.33
CA THR A 170 -19.73 -3.09 5.14
C THR A 170 -19.36 -1.93 4.24
N GLY A 171 -19.06 -2.23 3.00
CA GLY A 171 -18.85 -1.22 1.98
C GLY A 171 -20.09 -0.38 1.68
N ARG A 172 -21.06 -0.32 2.58
CA ARG A 172 -22.34 0.36 2.35
C ARG A 172 -22.77 1.31 3.46
N ASP A 173 -22.14 1.25 4.62
CA ASP A 173 -22.54 2.06 5.74
C ASP A 173 -21.50 3.11 6.08
N ASP A 174 -22.00 4.20 6.55
CA ASP A 174 -21.38 5.40 7.05
C ASP A 174 -19.94 5.21 7.61
N PHE A 175 -18.94 5.57 6.83
CA PHE A 175 -17.55 5.71 7.27
C PHE A 175 -17.32 7.06 7.98
N SER A 176 -18.38 7.68 8.49
CA SER A 176 -18.24 8.91 9.24
C SER A 176 -17.58 8.66 10.60
N ARG A 177 -16.93 9.69 11.11
CA ARG A 177 -16.32 9.66 12.44
C ARG A 177 -17.35 9.29 13.51
N GLY A 178 -17.01 8.32 14.33
CA GLY A 178 -17.88 7.79 15.39
C GLY A 178 -18.84 6.68 14.97
N ALA A 179 -18.90 6.33 13.68
CA ALA A 179 -19.62 5.15 13.24
C ALA A 179 -18.82 3.87 13.54
N ALA A 180 -19.53 2.77 13.79
CA ALA A 180 -18.88 1.49 14.05
C ALA A 180 -17.94 1.00 12.93
N PRO A 181 -18.16 1.30 11.64
CA PRO A 181 -17.24 0.97 10.55
C PRO A 181 -15.92 1.75 10.57
N ALA A 182 -15.84 2.87 11.28
CA ALA A 182 -14.65 3.71 11.31
C ALA A 182 -13.50 3.15 12.16
N ARG A 183 -13.63 1.93 12.69
CA ARG A 183 -12.57 1.28 13.49
C ARG A 183 -11.47 0.76 12.60
N ALA A 184 -10.51 1.62 12.34
CA ALA A 184 -9.33 1.31 11.56
C ALA A 184 -8.07 1.63 12.35
N ALA A 185 -6.97 0.96 12.02
CA ALA A 185 -5.65 1.35 12.53
C ALA A 185 -5.32 2.78 12.11
N VAL A 186 -5.54 3.10 10.83
CA VAL A 186 -5.46 4.47 10.29
C VAL A 186 -6.66 4.74 9.39
N MET A 187 -7.38 5.82 9.65
CA MET A 187 -8.45 6.32 8.80
C MET A 187 -8.08 7.72 8.29
N VAL A 188 -8.03 7.84 6.97
CA VAL A 188 -7.90 9.14 6.32
C VAL A 188 -9.26 9.51 5.75
N LYS A 189 -9.89 10.54 6.28
CA LYS A 189 -11.20 11.04 5.91
C LYS A 189 -12.26 9.93 5.86
N GLY A 190 -13.23 9.89 6.60
CA GLY A 190 -14.33 8.93 6.44
C GLY A 190 -15.21 9.25 5.22
N LEU A 191 -16.12 8.36 4.90
CA LEU A 191 -17.15 8.57 3.89
C LEU A 191 -18.55 8.43 4.54
N PRO A 192 -19.49 9.37 4.33
CA PRO A 192 -19.31 10.68 3.69
C PRO A 192 -18.45 11.61 4.54
N SER A 193 -17.62 12.44 3.92
CA SER A 193 -16.70 13.33 4.61
C SER A 193 -17.08 14.80 4.39
N ASN A 194 -16.94 15.62 5.44
CA ASN A 194 -16.94 17.08 5.33
C ASN A 194 -15.59 17.63 4.83
N SER A 195 -14.64 16.75 4.64
CA SER A 195 -13.30 17.03 4.17
C SER A 195 -13.33 17.50 2.72
N ARG A 196 -12.78 18.69 2.46
CA ARG A 196 -12.81 19.32 1.12
C ARG A 196 -11.42 19.59 0.55
N TYR A 197 -10.40 19.13 1.22
CA TYR A 197 -9.01 19.35 0.83
C TYR A 197 -8.26 18.01 0.77
N PRO A 198 -7.24 17.88 -0.07
CA PRO A 198 -6.48 16.64 -0.15
C PRO A 198 -5.60 16.40 1.08
N VAL A 199 -5.23 15.14 1.28
CA VAL A 199 -4.09 14.71 2.10
C VAL A 199 -2.99 14.30 1.13
N ASN A 200 -1.90 15.07 1.08
CA ASN A 200 -0.81 14.88 0.14
C ASN A 200 0.46 14.41 0.87
N ASP A 201 1.31 13.64 0.18
CA ASP A 201 2.57 13.13 0.72
C ASP A 201 2.39 12.39 2.07
N LEU A 202 1.37 11.53 2.15
CA LEU A 202 1.15 10.64 3.29
C LEU A 202 2.06 9.43 3.18
N THR A 203 2.89 9.19 4.18
CA THR A 203 3.72 7.98 4.27
C THR A 203 3.31 7.14 5.46
N ILE A 204 2.98 5.86 5.24
CA ILE A 204 2.77 4.86 6.30
C ILE A 204 3.75 3.72 6.01
N ARG A 205 4.70 3.48 6.93
CA ARG A 205 5.72 2.46 6.68
C ARG A 205 6.12 1.68 7.92
N ASP A 206 6.59 0.45 7.67
CA ASP A 206 7.14 -0.43 8.72
C ASP A 206 6.19 -0.61 9.92
N CYS A 207 4.88 -0.56 9.67
CA CYS A 207 3.84 -0.73 10.67
C CYS A 207 3.35 -2.18 10.71
N GLU A 208 2.88 -2.60 11.90
CA GLU A 208 2.21 -3.88 12.11
C GLU A 208 0.77 -3.63 12.57
N VAL A 209 -0.18 -4.38 12.01
CA VAL A 209 -1.61 -4.28 12.34
C VAL A 209 -2.14 -5.67 12.66
N PHE A 210 -2.62 -5.85 13.89
CA PHE A 210 -3.05 -7.14 14.43
C PHE A 210 -4.39 -7.03 15.16
N ASP A 211 -5.28 -8.01 14.97
CA ASP A 211 -6.57 -8.09 15.68
C ASP A 211 -7.34 -6.76 15.61
N THR A 212 -7.53 -6.27 14.40
CA THR A 212 -8.28 -5.03 14.13
C THR A 212 -9.42 -5.28 13.14
N ALA A 213 -10.42 -4.43 13.14
CA ALA A 213 -11.48 -4.48 12.14
C ALA A 213 -10.93 -4.14 10.76
N ASN A 214 -10.30 -2.98 10.62
CA ASN A 214 -9.68 -2.52 9.38
C ASN A 214 -8.24 -2.08 9.62
N GLY A 215 -7.42 -2.17 8.56
CA GLY A 215 -6.06 -1.65 8.55
C GLY A 215 -6.00 -0.16 8.18
N PHE A 216 -5.54 0.16 6.99
CA PHE A 216 -5.42 1.54 6.51
C PHE A 216 -6.49 1.85 5.47
N MET A 217 -7.42 2.71 5.87
CA MET A 217 -8.54 3.17 5.06
C MET A 217 -8.20 4.59 4.56
N ILE A 218 -7.68 4.70 3.35
CA ILE A 218 -7.16 5.95 2.80
C ILE A 218 -8.13 6.49 1.75
N TRP A 219 -8.92 7.48 2.12
CA TRP A 219 -9.93 8.06 1.25
C TRP A 219 -9.60 9.49 0.84
N GLY A 220 -9.79 9.83 -0.43
CA GLY A 220 -9.98 11.19 -0.88
C GLY A 220 -11.39 11.71 -0.58
N SER A 221 -11.87 12.69 -1.31
CA SER A 221 -13.21 13.26 -1.14
C SER A 221 -13.80 13.74 -2.47
N TRP A 222 -15.03 14.24 -2.44
CA TRP A 222 -15.70 14.88 -3.58
C TRP A 222 -16.10 16.30 -3.24
N ASN A 223 -16.18 17.14 -4.28
CA ASN A 223 -16.58 18.55 -4.14
C ASN A 223 -18.02 18.73 -3.69
N ASP A 224 -18.92 17.80 -4.02
CA ASP A 224 -20.26 17.78 -3.49
C ASP A 224 -20.42 16.66 -2.45
N GLN A 225 -21.16 16.94 -1.39
CA GLN A 225 -21.34 16.03 -0.25
C GLN A 225 -22.41 14.96 -0.52
N GLN A 226 -22.59 14.56 -1.77
CA GLN A 226 -23.55 13.52 -2.08
C GLN A 226 -23.00 12.15 -1.66
N ASP A 227 -23.92 11.24 -1.37
CA ASP A 227 -23.62 9.85 -1.10
C ASP A 227 -22.72 9.31 -2.22
N PRO A 228 -21.49 8.88 -1.91
CA PRO A 228 -20.54 8.37 -2.89
C PRO A 228 -21.08 7.13 -3.63
N TRP A 229 -22.02 6.43 -3.03
CA TRP A 229 -22.69 5.26 -3.57
C TRP A 229 -23.91 5.62 -4.44
N SER A 230 -24.29 6.90 -4.49
CA SER A 230 -25.40 7.36 -5.34
C SER A 230 -25.06 7.23 -6.81
N GLU A 231 -25.90 6.51 -7.55
CA GLU A 231 -25.77 6.35 -8.99
C GLU A 231 -25.88 7.69 -9.77
N ASN A 232 -26.39 8.74 -9.15
CA ASN A 232 -26.65 10.03 -9.76
C ASN A 232 -25.68 11.13 -9.36
N ALA A 233 -24.69 10.87 -8.48
CA ALA A 233 -23.72 11.87 -8.10
C ALA A 233 -22.80 12.22 -9.28
N GLU A 234 -22.79 13.51 -9.68
CA GLU A 234 -21.70 14.05 -10.50
C GLU A 234 -20.48 14.13 -9.58
N LYS A 235 -19.53 13.24 -9.80
CA LYS A 235 -18.34 13.14 -8.98
C LYS A 235 -17.27 14.06 -9.53
N ASP A 236 -16.87 15.04 -8.75
CA ASP A 236 -15.66 15.84 -8.97
C ASP A 236 -14.69 15.49 -7.85
N PRO A 237 -13.81 14.49 -8.05
CA PRO A 237 -12.98 13.93 -7.01
C PRO A 237 -11.88 14.89 -6.58
N ILE A 238 -11.61 14.91 -5.28
CA ILE A 238 -10.45 15.57 -4.67
C ILE A 238 -9.48 14.46 -4.28
N TYR A 239 -8.54 14.19 -5.18
CA TYR A 239 -7.58 13.11 -4.99
C TYR A 239 -6.56 13.44 -3.90
N ASN A 240 -6.22 12.43 -3.08
CA ASN A 240 -4.98 12.45 -2.32
C ASN A 240 -3.83 12.08 -3.27
N THR A 241 -2.68 12.74 -3.15
CA THR A 241 -1.49 12.49 -3.99
C THR A 241 -0.25 12.18 -3.15
N GLY A 242 0.73 11.49 -3.73
CA GLY A 242 1.97 11.16 -3.01
C GLY A 242 1.75 10.21 -1.83
N VAL A 243 0.72 9.36 -1.87
CA VAL A 243 0.44 8.37 -0.83
C VAL A 243 1.40 7.19 -0.99
N LEU A 244 2.11 6.85 0.08
CA LEU A 244 2.99 5.69 0.16
C LEU A 244 2.62 4.82 1.36
N VAL A 245 2.36 3.52 1.10
CA VAL A 245 2.27 2.47 2.13
C VAL A 245 3.36 1.43 1.85
N GLU A 246 4.32 1.27 2.74
CA GLU A 246 5.49 0.44 2.50
C GLU A 246 5.85 -0.44 3.70
N GLY A 247 6.22 -1.70 3.44
CA GLY A 247 6.81 -2.58 4.45
C GLY A 247 5.88 -2.96 5.61
N CYS A 248 4.56 -2.80 5.46
CA CYS A 248 3.60 -3.03 6.52
C CYS A 248 3.11 -4.49 6.58
N TYR A 249 2.82 -4.96 7.80
CA TYR A 249 2.32 -6.31 8.04
C TYR A 249 0.93 -6.27 8.70
N PHE A 250 -0.05 -6.86 8.02
CA PHE A 250 -1.44 -6.96 8.46
C PHE A 250 -1.77 -8.42 8.71
N HIS A 251 -2.34 -8.75 9.87
CA HIS A 251 -2.69 -10.14 10.15
C HIS A 251 -3.81 -10.31 11.18
N GLU A 252 -4.54 -11.42 11.05
CA GLU A 252 -5.67 -11.81 11.91
C GLU A 252 -6.68 -10.66 12.04
N MET A 253 -7.19 -10.17 10.91
CA MET A 253 -8.09 -9.03 10.86
C MET A 253 -9.47 -9.41 10.33
N ASP A 254 -10.49 -8.69 10.76
CA ASP A 254 -11.86 -8.95 10.30
C ASP A 254 -12.08 -8.55 8.84
N ALA A 255 -11.40 -7.48 8.37
CA ALA A 255 -11.64 -6.91 7.06
C ALA A 255 -10.35 -6.49 6.31
N GLU A 256 -10.42 -5.36 5.63
CA GLU A 256 -9.42 -4.90 4.68
C GLU A 256 -8.07 -4.55 5.35
N ALA A 257 -6.98 -4.93 4.70
CA ALA A 257 -5.64 -4.46 5.08
C ALA A 257 -5.40 -3.03 4.60
N VAL A 258 -5.62 -2.75 3.31
CA VAL A 258 -5.41 -1.42 2.72
C VAL A 258 -6.49 -1.10 1.70
N VAL A 259 -7.15 0.04 1.89
CA VAL A 259 -8.02 0.64 0.89
C VAL A 259 -7.39 1.92 0.37
N VAL A 260 -7.21 2.00 -0.95
CA VAL A 260 -6.73 3.19 -1.65
C VAL A 260 -7.92 3.78 -2.41
N GLY A 261 -8.62 4.69 -1.76
CA GLY A 261 -9.84 5.31 -2.30
C GLY A 261 -9.61 6.76 -2.71
N ILE A 262 -9.96 7.11 -3.95
CA ILE A 262 -9.85 8.48 -4.50
C ILE A 262 -8.43 9.03 -4.31
N CYS A 263 -7.44 8.27 -4.75
CA CYS A 263 -6.03 8.66 -4.77
C CYS A 263 -5.52 8.73 -6.21
N ASP A 264 -4.56 9.62 -6.49
CA ASP A 264 -3.85 9.69 -7.76
C ASP A 264 -2.36 9.46 -7.53
N GLY A 265 -1.83 8.41 -8.16
CA GLY A 265 -0.42 8.04 -8.04
C GLY A 265 -0.04 7.43 -6.69
N ALA A 266 -0.96 6.80 -5.98
CA ALA A 266 -0.64 6.09 -4.73
C ALA A 266 0.20 4.83 -4.97
N LEU A 267 1.10 4.53 -4.04
CA LEU A 267 1.93 3.33 -4.07
C LEU A 267 1.78 2.53 -2.77
N VAL A 268 1.34 1.26 -2.91
CA VAL A 268 1.40 0.26 -1.83
C VAL A 268 2.43 -0.77 -2.22
N THR A 269 3.45 -0.99 -1.40
CA THR A 269 4.57 -1.84 -1.78
C THR A 269 5.19 -2.59 -0.60
N HIS A 270 5.69 -3.81 -0.87
CA HIS A 270 6.37 -4.66 0.12
C HIS A 270 5.55 -4.93 1.39
N CYS A 271 4.23 -4.98 1.26
CA CYS A 271 3.32 -5.27 2.36
C CYS A 271 2.92 -6.75 2.39
N ARG A 272 2.49 -7.20 3.57
CA ARG A 272 1.96 -8.55 3.76
C ARG A 272 0.57 -8.47 4.41
N ALA A 273 -0.40 -9.20 3.86
CA ALA A 273 -1.74 -9.33 4.43
C ALA A 273 -2.08 -10.81 4.61
N ILE A 274 -1.92 -11.31 5.82
CA ILE A 274 -2.09 -12.73 6.14
C ILE A 274 -3.27 -12.91 7.09
N ASN A 275 -4.26 -13.72 6.71
CA ASN A 275 -5.49 -13.89 7.46
C ASN A 275 -6.16 -12.53 7.75
N THR A 276 -6.24 -11.66 6.76
CA THR A 276 -7.18 -10.52 6.77
C THR A 276 -8.48 -10.95 6.09
N CYS A 277 -9.53 -10.15 6.11
CA CYS A 277 -10.85 -10.53 5.60
C CYS A 277 -11.38 -11.84 6.24
N GLN A 278 -11.25 -11.98 7.55
CA GLN A 278 -11.71 -13.14 8.33
C GLN A 278 -13.15 -13.00 8.83
N GLY A 279 -13.73 -11.80 8.75
CA GLY A 279 -15.05 -11.50 9.26
C GLY A 279 -16.12 -12.38 8.63
N GLU A 280 -16.94 -12.98 9.47
CA GLU A 280 -18.08 -13.81 9.08
C GLU A 280 -19.33 -13.22 9.71
N GLY A 281 -20.43 -13.24 8.98
CA GLY A 281 -21.71 -12.85 9.53
C GLY A 281 -22.76 -12.57 8.48
N VAL A 282 -23.97 -12.65 8.94
CA VAL A 282 -25.15 -12.22 8.20
C VAL A 282 -25.96 -11.30 9.10
N ASP A 283 -26.69 -10.37 8.50
CA ASP A 283 -27.62 -9.52 9.22
C ASP A 283 -28.90 -10.30 9.66
N GLU A 284 -29.86 -9.60 10.25
CA GLU A 284 -31.14 -10.17 10.67
C GLU A 284 -32.01 -10.69 9.52
N ASN A 285 -31.71 -10.29 8.28
CA ASN A 285 -32.38 -10.73 7.06
C ASN A 285 -31.65 -11.90 6.37
N GLY A 286 -30.46 -12.26 6.85
CA GLY A 286 -29.59 -13.28 6.27
C GLY A 286 -28.68 -12.75 5.16
N ASP A 287 -28.55 -11.42 4.99
CA ASP A 287 -27.66 -10.81 4.06
C ASP A 287 -26.21 -10.80 4.60
N ILE A 288 -25.25 -11.05 3.71
CA ILE A 288 -23.82 -11.07 4.07
C ILE A 288 -23.40 -9.68 4.56
N LEU A 289 -22.75 -9.63 5.73
CA LEU A 289 -22.28 -8.38 6.35
C LEU A 289 -20.92 -7.92 5.84
N TYR A 290 -20.11 -8.84 5.32
CA TYR A 290 -18.73 -8.57 4.95
C TYR A 290 -18.53 -8.77 3.43
N PHE A 291 -18.16 -7.70 2.74
CA PHE A 291 -17.73 -7.68 1.35
C PHE A 291 -16.35 -7.03 1.33
N THR A 292 -15.29 -7.83 1.46
CA THR A 292 -13.96 -7.33 1.74
C THR A 292 -12.92 -7.90 0.80
N ALA A 293 -12.01 -7.05 0.33
CA ALA A 293 -10.79 -7.44 -0.36
C ALA A 293 -9.57 -7.04 0.49
N ALA A 294 -8.47 -7.78 0.38
CA ALA A 294 -7.32 -7.52 1.24
C ALA A 294 -6.69 -6.15 0.96
N MET A 295 -6.40 -5.86 -0.32
CA MET A 295 -5.83 -4.59 -0.75
C MET A 295 -6.48 -4.16 -2.07
N TRP A 296 -7.11 -2.98 -2.11
CA TRP A 296 -7.90 -2.63 -3.25
C TRP A 296 -8.01 -1.13 -3.53
N PHE A 297 -8.41 -0.83 -4.77
CA PHE A 297 -8.63 0.52 -5.25
C PHE A 297 -10.11 0.85 -5.36
N TRP A 298 -10.48 2.11 -5.07
CA TRP A 298 -11.80 2.64 -5.31
C TRP A 298 -11.73 4.07 -5.82
N GLY A 299 -12.23 4.34 -7.01
CA GLY A 299 -12.21 5.68 -7.60
C GLY A 299 -10.80 6.27 -7.73
N SER A 300 -9.77 5.43 -7.82
CA SER A 300 -8.37 5.88 -7.85
C SER A 300 -7.83 5.94 -9.27
N GLU A 301 -6.83 6.77 -9.47
CA GLU A 301 -6.14 7.00 -10.73
C GLU A 301 -4.64 6.67 -10.59
N ASN A 302 -4.01 6.14 -11.65
CA ASN A 302 -2.55 6.00 -11.79
C ASN A 302 -1.85 5.34 -10.59
N SER A 303 -2.56 4.56 -9.80
CA SER A 303 -2.08 4.00 -8.52
C SER A 303 -1.58 2.56 -8.69
N THR A 304 -0.64 2.14 -7.83
CA THR A 304 -0.01 0.83 -7.94
C THR A 304 0.04 0.10 -6.60
N ILE A 305 -0.34 -1.19 -6.60
CA ILE A 305 -0.06 -2.13 -5.51
C ILE A 305 0.88 -3.20 -6.04
N GLN A 306 2.05 -3.36 -5.39
CA GLN A 306 3.10 -4.23 -5.89
C GLN A 306 3.93 -4.88 -4.79
N TYR A 307 4.62 -5.99 -5.13
CA TYR A 307 5.52 -6.70 -4.22
C TYR A 307 4.88 -7.07 -2.88
N CYS A 308 3.60 -7.43 -2.91
CA CYS A 308 2.84 -7.79 -1.72
C CYS A 308 2.57 -9.29 -1.66
N GLU A 309 2.55 -9.84 -0.44
CA GLU A 309 2.09 -11.20 -0.15
C GLU A 309 0.71 -11.13 0.51
N ILE A 310 -0.27 -11.83 -0.06
CA ILE A 310 -1.65 -11.80 0.41
C ILE A 310 -2.17 -13.23 0.51
N ALA A 311 -2.55 -13.67 1.72
CA ALA A 311 -2.92 -15.05 1.95
C ALA A 311 -4.01 -15.25 3.01
N GLY A 312 -4.77 -16.33 2.87
CA GLY A 312 -5.67 -16.83 3.90
C GLY A 312 -6.99 -16.07 4.03
N GLN A 313 -7.41 -15.34 3.02
CA GLN A 313 -8.69 -14.61 3.00
C GLN A 313 -9.86 -15.59 3.00
N LYS A 314 -10.84 -15.44 3.92
CA LYS A 314 -11.93 -16.41 4.11
C LYS A 314 -13.33 -15.86 3.85
N ASN A 315 -13.48 -14.56 3.76
CA ASN A 315 -14.79 -13.96 3.64
C ASN A 315 -15.56 -14.49 2.41
N VAL A 316 -16.76 -15.00 2.63
CA VAL A 316 -17.57 -15.63 1.58
C VAL A 316 -18.24 -14.63 0.63
N GLY A 317 -18.41 -13.37 1.08
CA GLY A 317 -18.95 -12.29 0.24
C GLY A 317 -17.99 -12.00 -0.91
N ASP A 318 -16.81 -11.56 -0.57
CA ASP A 318 -15.75 -11.26 -1.52
C ASP A 318 -14.47 -12.06 -1.23
N GLY A 319 -13.77 -11.86 -0.14
CA GLY A 319 -12.61 -12.64 0.29
C GLY A 319 -11.50 -12.71 -0.75
N MET A 320 -11.36 -11.67 -1.55
CA MET A 320 -10.41 -11.63 -2.65
C MET A 320 -9.10 -10.94 -2.25
N THR A 321 -8.09 -11.23 -3.03
CA THR A 321 -6.77 -10.63 -2.85
C THR A 321 -6.80 -9.15 -3.21
N VAL A 322 -7.31 -8.83 -4.40
CA VAL A 322 -7.29 -7.49 -4.99
C VAL A 322 -8.59 -7.20 -5.74
N ASP A 323 -8.92 -5.91 -5.86
CA ASP A 323 -10.09 -5.42 -6.59
C ASP A 323 -9.81 -4.04 -7.22
N PHE A 324 -10.20 -3.87 -8.48
CA PHE A 324 -10.46 -2.55 -9.04
C PHE A 324 -11.95 -2.26 -8.89
N ASP A 325 -12.34 -1.57 -7.83
CA ASP A 325 -13.74 -1.19 -7.62
C ASP A 325 -13.98 0.23 -8.18
N SER A 326 -15.18 0.46 -8.54
CA SER A 326 -15.83 1.62 -9.13
C SER A 326 -14.93 2.83 -9.46
N ASP A 327 -14.89 3.20 -10.73
CA ASP A 327 -14.21 4.39 -11.24
C ASP A 327 -12.67 4.38 -11.08
N SER A 328 -12.05 3.20 -10.81
CA SER A 328 -10.58 3.06 -10.75
C SER A 328 -10.01 2.95 -12.16
N ASN A 329 -9.07 3.83 -12.53
CA ASN A 329 -8.51 3.87 -13.87
C ASN A 329 -6.98 3.97 -13.87
N ASN A 330 -6.33 3.45 -14.90
CA ASN A 330 -4.87 3.46 -15.04
C ASN A 330 -4.14 2.85 -13.82
N CYS A 331 -4.81 2.03 -13.03
CA CYS A 331 -4.25 1.41 -11.83
C CYS A 331 -3.57 0.09 -12.15
N THR A 332 -2.59 -0.31 -11.33
CA THR A 332 -1.78 -1.49 -11.60
C THR A 332 -1.66 -2.38 -10.38
N TYR A 333 -1.92 -3.68 -10.57
CA TYR A 333 -1.46 -4.75 -9.69
C TYR A 333 -0.30 -5.49 -10.36
N GLN A 334 0.85 -5.56 -9.70
CA GLN A 334 2.00 -6.29 -10.22
C GLN A 334 2.83 -6.94 -9.11
N TYR A 335 3.46 -8.08 -9.42
CA TYR A 335 4.34 -8.78 -8.49
C TYR A 335 3.66 -9.16 -7.18
N ILE A 336 2.35 -9.50 -7.24
CA ILE A 336 1.59 -9.95 -6.08
C ILE A 336 1.76 -11.46 -5.94
N TYR A 337 2.12 -11.91 -4.75
CA TYR A 337 1.99 -13.31 -4.35
C TYR A 337 0.68 -13.51 -3.60
N SER A 338 -0.28 -14.11 -4.29
CA SER A 338 -1.60 -14.43 -3.75
C SER A 338 -1.71 -15.91 -3.48
N HIS A 339 -2.13 -16.34 -2.28
CA HIS A 339 -2.29 -17.78 -2.07
C HIS A 339 -3.29 -18.14 -0.97
N ASP A 340 -3.94 -19.28 -1.15
CA ASP A 340 -4.88 -19.87 -0.19
C ASP A 340 -6.08 -18.96 0.17
N ASN A 341 -6.46 -18.07 -0.73
CA ASN A 341 -7.56 -17.13 -0.56
C ASN A 341 -8.88 -17.71 -1.09
N MET A 342 -9.96 -17.00 -0.83
CA MET A 342 -11.26 -17.32 -1.42
C MET A 342 -11.21 -17.22 -2.94
N ARG A 343 -10.61 -16.15 -3.46
CA ARG A 343 -10.40 -15.89 -4.89
C ARG A 343 -9.27 -14.90 -5.13
N PHE A 344 -8.74 -14.88 -6.35
CA PHE A 344 -7.67 -13.95 -6.72
C PHE A 344 -8.19 -12.52 -6.84
N MET A 345 -9.19 -12.27 -7.68
CA MET A 345 -9.74 -10.93 -7.87
C MET A 345 -11.18 -10.91 -8.35
N VAL A 346 -11.83 -9.78 -8.10
CA VAL A 346 -13.09 -9.40 -8.74
C VAL A 346 -12.98 -7.90 -9.03
N ASN A 347 -13.24 -7.50 -10.28
CA ASN A 347 -13.39 -6.10 -10.66
C ASN A 347 -14.87 -5.76 -10.77
N ASN A 348 -15.28 -4.63 -10.24
CA ASN A 348 -16.69 -4.26 -10.19
C ASN A 348 -16.93 -2.80 -10.61
N ALA A 349 -17.07 -2.58 -11.93
CA ALA A 349 -17.45 -1.28 -12.47
C ALA A 349 -18.94 -1.00 -12.28
N LYS A 350 -19.32 0.11 -11.65
CA LYS A 350 -20.73 0.40 -11.32
C LYS A 350 -21.45 1.28 -12.34
N LYS A 351 -20.83 2.31 -12.88
CA LYS A 351 -21.50 3.27 -13.79
C LYS A 351 -21.02 3.18 -15.23
N GLU A 352 -19.73 3.32 -15.39
CA GLU A 352 -19.02 3.31 -16.66
C GLU A 352 -17.97 2.22 -16.63
N PRO A 353 -17.53 1.69 -17.77
CA PRO A 353 -16.38 0.82 -17.79
C PRO A 353 -15.17 1.49 -17.18
N GLN A 354 -14.46 0.79 -16.31
CA GLN A 354 -13.14 1.21 -15.82
C GLN A 354 -12.14 1.20 -16.98
N ARG A 355 -11.02 1.91 -16.85
CA ARG A 355 -10.13 2.13 -18.00
C ARG A 355 -8.68 1.85 -17.73
N ASN A 356 -8.03 1.15 -18.69
CA ASN A 356 -6.59 0.98 -18.77
C ASN A 356 -5.94 0.38 -17.51
N ASN A 357 -6.67 -0.39 -16.74
CA ASN A 357 -6.11 -1.07 -15.58
C ASN A 357 -5.17 -2.20 -16.02
N THR A 358 -4.20 -2.53 -15.19
CA THR A 358 -3.18 -3.53 -15.52
C THR A 358 -3.02 -4.54 -14.38
N VAL A 359 -3.01 -5.84 -14.72
CA VAL A 359 -2.64 -6.93 -13.82
C VAL A 359 -1.53 -7.73 -14.49
N ARG A 360 -0.34 -7.70 -13.92
CA ARG A 360 0.80 -8.35 -14.57
C ARG A 360 1.81 -8.94 -13.59
N TYR A 361 2.49 -9.99 -14.04
CA TYR A 361 3.56 -10.63 -13.27
C TYR A 361 3.14 -11.00 -11.84
N CYS A 362 1.89 -11.45 -11.66
CA CYS A 362 1.39 -11.95 -10.39
C CYS A 362 1.47 -13.48 -10.35
N LEU A 363 1.70 -14.02 -9.15
CA LEU A 363 1.62 -15.45 -8.87
C LEU A 363 0.44 -15.69 -7.92
N SER A 364 -0.59 -16.41 -8.39
CA SER A 364 -1.75 -16.83 -7.60
C SER A 364 -1.74 -18.35 -7.46
N VAL A 365 -1.85 -18.85 -6.23
CA VAL A 365 -1.80 -20.28 -5.94
C VAL A 365 -2.88 -20.67 -4.94
N ASN A 366 -3.73 -21.63 -5.27
CA ASN A 366 -4.82 -22.11 -4.40
C ASN A 366 -5.87 -21.03 -4.04
N ASP A 367 -6.04 -20.01 -4.84
CA ASP A 367 -7.14 -19.04 -4.70
C ASP A 367 -8.40 -19.65 -5.35
N ASN A 368 -9.04 -20.60 -4.65
CA ASN A 368 -9.87 -21.61 -5.30
C ASN A 368 -11.22 -21.90 -4.64
N LYS A 369 -11.61 -21.16 -3.62
CA LYS A 369 -12.88 -21.41 -2.92
C LYS A 369 -14.05 -20.62 -3.52
N GLY A 370 -13.76 -19.65 -4.37
CA GLY A 370 -14.73 -18.81 -5.03
C GLY A 370 -14.35 -18.51 -6.48
N ARG A 371 -15.27 -17.90 -7.20
CA ARG A 371 -15.09 -17.49 -8.59
C ARG A 371 -14.30 -16.17 -8.67
N SER A 372 -13.24 -16.14 -9.46
CA SER A 372 -12.56 -14.89 -9.84
C SER A 372 -13.20 -14.30 -11.10
N SER A 373 -13.50 -13.01 -11.08
CA SER A 373 -14.05 -12.26 -12.23
C SER A 373 -13.12 -11.10 -12.57
N ILE A 374 -12.53 -11.16 -13.77
CA ILE A 374 -11.56 -10.14 -14.21
C ILE A 374 -12.25 -8.83 -14.56
N ALA A 375 -13.53 -8.90 -14.96
CA ALA A 375 -14.40 -7.74 -15.04
C ALA A 375 -15.83 -8.14 -14.72
N SER A 376 -16.59 -7.25 -14.13
CA SER A 376 -18.02 -7.41 -13.87
C SER A 376 -18.72 -6.05 -13.89
N GLY A 377 -20.03 -6.03 -13.71
CA GLY A 377 -20.81 -4.79 -13.81
C GLY A 377 -20.74 -4.19 -15.21
N ASN A 378 -20.29 -2.96 -15.35
CA ASN A 378 -20.14 -2.28 -16.63
C ASN A 378 -18.80 -2.55 -17.34
N GLY A 379 -17.90 -3.33 -16.73
CA GLY A 379 -16.73 -3.91 -17.38
C GLY A 379 -15.48 -3.04 -17.38
N GLU A 380 -14.54 -3.42 -18.24
CA GLU A 380 -13.20 -2.83 -18.38
C GLU A 380 -12.91 -2.49 -19.85
N ASP A 381 -12.48 -1.25 -20.10
CA ASP A 381 -12.03 -0.79 -21.43
C ASP A 381 -10.50 -0.58 -21.42
N GLY A 382 -9.78 -1.39 -22.19
CA GLY A 382 -8.32 -1.31 -22.28
C GLY A 382 -7.56 -2.03 -21.16
N LEU A 383 -8.19 -3.01 -20.46
CA LEU A 383 -7.50 -3.84 -19.49
C LEU A 383 -6.29 -4.55 -20.10
N LYS A 384 -5.18 -4.55 -19.40
CA LYS A 384 -4.01 -5.38 -19.70
C LYS A 384 -3.85 -6.44 -18.61
N PHE A 385 -4.16 -7.70 -18.94
CA PHE A 385 -4.01 -8.86 -18.04
C PHE A 385 -2.98 -9.81 -18.65
N TYR A 386 -1.72 -9.73 -18.20
CA TYR A 386 -0.67 -10.48 -18.89
C TYR A 386 0.47 -10.95 -17.97
N ASN A 387 1.14 -12.00 -18.43
CA ASN A 387 2.28 -12.61 -17.74
C ASN A 387 1.99 -12.97 -16.27
N ASN A 388 0.78 -13.40 -15.97
CA ASN A 388 0.41 -13.92 -14.65
C ASN A 388 0.52 -15.45 -14.65
N THR A 389 0.78 -16.03 -13.48
CA THR A 389 0.76 -17.48 -13.25
C THR A 389 -0.28 -17.78 -12.18
N ILE A 390 -1.37 -18.44 -12.56
CA ILE A 390 -2.54 -18.71 -11.72
C ILE A 390 -2.74 -20.22 -11.68
N ILE A 391 -2.56 -20.82 -10.51
CA ILE A 391 -2.49 -22.26 -10.32
C ILE A 391 -3.50 -22.71 -9.28
N ASN A 392 -4.20 -23.79 -9.60
CA ASN A 392 -5.20 -24.39 -8.73
C ASN A 392 -6.25 -23.35 -8.29
N CYS A 393 -6.71 -22.57 -9.26
CA CYS A 393 -7.76 -21.57 -9.04
C CYS A 393 -9.14 -22.23 -9.13
N GLY A 394 -10.14 -21.57 -8.57
CA GLY A 394 -11.57 -21.87 -8.83
C GLY A 394 -11.98 -21.44 -10.23
N GLU A 395 -13.28 -21.32 -10.44
CA GLU A 395 -13.82 -20.80 -11.69
C GLU A 395 -13.24 -19.41 -12.00
N PHE A 396 -12.87 -19.17 -13.27
CA PHE A 396 -12.23 -17.92 -13.69
C PHE A 396 -12.99 -17.32 -14.87
N HIS A 397 -13.38 -16.03 -14.76
CA HIS A 397 -14.24 -15.36 -15.74
C HIS A 397 -13.56 -14.13 -16.34
N PHE A 398 -13.62 -14.04 -17.68
CA PHE A 398 -13.28 -12.84 -18.44
C PHE A 398 -14.56 -12.31 -19.12
N TYR A 399 -15.26 -11.43 -18.42
CA TYR A 399 -16.52 -10.84 -18.88
C TYR A 399 -16.38 -9.34 -19.11
N HIS A 400 -17.25 -8.78 -19.94
CA HIS A 400 -17.42 -7.34 -20.15
C HIS A 400 -16.09 -6.60 -20.43
N LEU A 401 -15.18 -7.24 -21.18
CA LEU A 401 -13.92 -6.65 -21.62
C LEU A 401 -14.08 -5.94 -22.95
N LEU A 402 -13.51 -4.73 -23.08
CA LEU A 402 -13.48 -3.95 -24.31
C LEU A 402 -12.06 -3.48 -24.59
N ASN A 403 -11.60 -3.60 -25.84
CA ASN A 403 -10.26 -3.18 -26.27
C ASN A 403 -9.11 -3.71 -25.38
N SER A 404 -9.31 -4.86 -24.76
CA SER A 404 -8.44 -5.41 -23.71
C SER A 404 -7.46 -6.44 -24.25
N LEU A 405 -6.34 -6.61 -23.53
CA LEU A 405 -5.29 -7.57 -23.83
C LEU A 405 -5.21 -8.62 -22.73
N VAL A 406 -5.39 -9.90 -23.07
CA VAL A 406 -5.15 -11.05 -22.19
C VAL A 406 -4.07 -11.91 -22.83
N ALA A 407 -2.83 -11.82 -22.34
CA ALA A 407 -1.67 -12.41 -23.02
C ALA A 407 -0.70 -13.10 -22.06
N ASN A 408 -0.06 -14.16 -22.55
CA ASN A 408 1.06 -14.80 -21.84
C ASN A 408 0.74 -15.29 -20.42
N ASN A 409 -0.52 -15.55 -20.08
CA ASN A 409 -0.87 -16.05 -18.76
C ASN A 409 -0.76 -17.58 -18.71
N ILE A 410 -0.38 -18.14 -17.57
CA ILE A 410 -0.57 -19.53 -17.22
C ILE A 410 -1.80 -19.60 -16.32
N ILE A 411 -2.86 -20.30 -16.73
CA ILE A 411 -4.06 -20.46 -15.93
C ILE A 411 -4.39 -21.96 -15.84
N ILE A 412 -4.30 -22.50 -14.64
CA ILE A 412 -4.53 -23.91 -14.31
C ILE A 412 -5.63 -23.99 -13.26
N PRO A 413 -6.89 -24.18 -13.65
CA PRO A 413 -7.99 -24.35 -12.70
C PRO A 413 -7.89 -25.70 -11.97
N MET A 414 -8.63 -25.84 -10.86
CA MET A 414 -8.87 -27.12 -10.23
C MET A 414 -9.56 -28.09 -11.19
N GLU A 415 -9.44 -29.38 -10.91
CA GLU A 415 -10.15 -30.41 -11.69
C GLU A 415 -11.67 -30.15 -11.65
N GLY A 416 -12.26 -29.99 -12.82
CA GLY A 416 -13.69 -29.75 -13.00
C GLY A 416 -14.10 -28.26 -13.05
N GLU A 417 -13.19 -27.34 -12.69
CA GLU A 417 -13.43 -25.91 -12.83
C GLU A 417 -13.17 -25.42 -14.27
N VAL A 418 -13.80 -24.32 -14.62
CA VAL A 418 -13.80 -23.79 -15.99
C VAL A 418 -13.24 -22.36 -16.04
N ILE A 419 -12.71 -22.03 -17.22
CA ILE A 419 -12.37 -20.64 -17.57
C ILE A 419 -13.43 -20.19 -18.57
N ASN A 420 -14.18 -19.18 -18.22
CA ASN A 420 -15.26 -18.64 -19.01
C ASN A 420 -14.86 -17.34 -19.69
N PHE A 421 -15.18 -17.23 -20.97
CA PHE A 421 -15.01 -16.03 -21.76
C PHE A 421 -16.39 -15.62 -22.28
N ASP A 422 -16.79 -14.39 -22.06
CA ASP A 422 -18.02 -13.86 -22.68
C ASP A 422 -17.66 -13.41 -24.10
N LEU A 423 -18.02 -14.28 -25.06
CA LEU A 423 -17.74 -14.07 -26.48
C LEU A 423 -18.99 -13.64 -27.26
N GLU A 424 -20.16 -13.61 -26.62
CA GLU A 424 -21.46 -13.35 -27.29
C GLU A 424 -21.78 -11.86 -27.39
N ASP A 425 -21.11 -11.02 -26.59
CA ASP A 425 -21.34 -9.59 -26.62
C ASP A 425 -20.57 -8.93 -27.78
N GLU A 426 -21.26 -8.10 -28.58
CA GLU A 426 -20.63 -7.30 -29.66
C GLU A 426 -19.47 -6.43 -29.12
N ILE A 427 -19.48 -6.13 -27.82
CA ILE A 427 -18.47 -5.38 -27.10
C ILE A 427 -17.15 -6.17 -27.01
N ASN A 428 -17.19 -7.49 -26.85
CA ASN A 428 -16.02 -8.36 -26.76
C ASN A 428 -15.24 -8.57 -28.07
N GLY A 429 -15.74 -8.11 -29.19
CA GLY A 429 -15.15 -8.35 -30.51
C GLY A 429 -13.80 -7.63 -30.77
N ARG A 430 -13.29 -6.80 -29.84
CA ARG A 430 -12.07 -6.02 -29.99
C ARG A 430 -10.97 -6.45 -29.03
N ASN A 431 -11.21 -7.46 -28.23
CA ASN A 431 -10.21 -7.94 -27.28
C ASN A 431 -9.16 -8.81 -27.97
N THR A 432 -7.95 -8.79 -27.46
CA THR A 432 -6.86 -9.63 -27.93
C THR A 432 -6.56 -10.69 -26.87
N TYR A 433 -6.78 -11.95 -27.22
CA TYR A 433 -6.39 -13.12 -26.43
C TYR A 433 -5.26 -13.81 -27.17
N VAL A 434 -4.07 -13.90 -26.59
CA VAL A 434 -2.90 -14.40 -27.31
C VAL A 434 -1.87 -15.07 -26.41
N ASN A 435 -1.37 -16.23 -26.85
CA ASN A 435 -0.28 -16.97 -26.23
C ASN A 435 -0.49 -17.32 -24.74
N ASN A 436 -1.73 -17.52 -24.31
CA ASN A 436 -1.97 -17.99 -22.94
C ASN A 436 -1.83 -19.53 -22.87
N CYS A 437 -1.46 -20.04 -21.72
CA CYS A 437 -1.42 -21.49 -21.43
C CYS A 437 -2.59 -21.87 -20.52
N TYR A 438 -3.52 -22.68 -21.07
CA TYR A 438 -4.70 -23.19 -20.37
C TYR A 438 -4.54 -24.70 -20.16
N TYR A 439 -3.87 -25.10 -19.08
CA TYR A 439 -3.66 -26.52 -18.79
C TYR A 439 -4.82 -27.09 -17.96
N ASN A 440 -5.23 -28.33 -18.25
CA ASN A 440 -6.36 -29.04 -17.65
C ASN A 440 -7.76 -28.40 -17.88
N THR A 441 -7.91 -27.54 -18.86
CA THR A 441 -9.20 -26.94 -19.22
C THR A 441 -9.37 -26.86 -20.75
N LEU A 442 -10.57 -26.57 -21.19
CA LEU A 442 -10.83 -26.37 -22.62
C LEU A 442 -10.16 -25.09 -23.12
N ASN A 443 -9.55 -25.17 -24.30
CA ASN A 443 -9.04 -23.99 -24.97
C ASN A 443 -10.23 -23.09 -25.36
N PRO A 444 -10.28 -21.85 -24.93
CA PRO A 444 -11.26 -20.90 -25.43
C PRO A 444 -10.96 -20.61 -26.91
N GLY A 445 -11.90 -20.79 -27.76
CA GLY A 445 -11.73 -20.60 -29.22
C GLY A 445 -11.31 -19.19 -29.65
N CYS A 446 -11.26 -18.22 -28.74
CA CYS A 446 -10.81 -16.83 -28.97
C CYS A 446 -9.28 -16.67 -28.97
N ASP A 447 -8.53 -17.55 -28.33
CA ASP A 447 -7.05 -17.50 -28.29
C ASP A 447 -6.46 -18.56 -29.25
N LEU A 448 -6.24 -18.15 -30.50
CA LEU A 448 -5.79 -19.05 -31.56
C LEU A 448 -4.35 -19.55 -31.39
N LEU A 449 -3.54 -18.88 -30.56
CA LEU A 449 -2.15 -19.23 -30.27
C LEU A 449 -1.97 -19.79 -28.85
N SER A 450 -3.07 -20.10 -28.19
CA SER A 450 -3.02 -20.68 -26.85
C SER A 450 -2.34 -22.03 -26.82
N MET A 451 -1.74 -22.34 -25.69
CA MET A 451 -1.10 -23.61 -25.43
C MET A 451 -1.91 -24.41 -24.39
N ASN A 452 -2.14 -25.70 -24.66
CA ASN A 452 -2.70 -26.62 -23.69
C ASN A 452 -1.63 -27.68 -23.38
N THR A 453 -0.67 -27.31 -22.56
CA THR A 453 0.48 -28.15 -22.23
C THR A 453 0.87 -27.95 -20.77
N LEU A 454 1.47 -28.98 -20.18
CA LEU A 454 2.02 -28.87 -18.82
C LEU A 454 3.14 -27.81 -18.81
N PRO A 455 3.05 -26.77 -17.97
CA PRO A 455 4.05 -25.70 -17.90
C PRO A 455 5.47 -26.18 -17.56
N SER A 456 5.63 -27.33 -16.89
CA SER A 456 6.90 -27.86 -16.40
C SER A 456 7.62 -26.86 -15.48
N PHE A 457 7.15 -26.77 -14.27
CA PHE A 457 7.76 -25.95 -13.23
C PHE A 457 8.96 -26.68 -12.58
N VAL A 458 9.80 -25.92 -11.87
CA VAL A 458 10.92 -26.44 -11.09
C VAL A 458 10.47 -27.41 -10.00
N GLY A 459 9.31 -27.14 -9.37
CA GLY A 459 8.77 -27.95 -8.28
C GLY A 459 9.48 -27.68 -6.95
N GLY A 460 9.08 -28.41 -5.91
CA GLY A 460 9.54 -28.19 -4.55
C GLY A 460 8.56 -27.36 -3.73
N GLU A 461 9.05 -26.55 -2.80
CA GLU A 461 8.24 -25.74 -1.89
C GLU A 461 8.43 -24.23 -2.11
N GLY A 462 7.46 -23.46 -1.70
CA GLY A 462 7.47 -21.99 -1.77
C GLY A 462 7.38 -21.44 -3.19
N ILE A 463 7.54 -20.12 -3.31
CA ILE A 463 7.34 -19.41 -4.58
C ILE A 463 8.24 -19.87 -5.73
N ASN A 464 9.46 -20.30 -5.41
CA ASN A 464 10.41 -20.76 -6.43
C ASN A 464 9.98 -22.07 -7.12
N ALA A 465 9.08 -22.84 -6.51
CA ALA A 465 8.50 -24.04 -7.10
C ALA A 465 7.78 -23.76 -8.44
N TYR A 466 7.32 -22.54 -8.64
CA TYR A 466 6.53 -22.10 -9.79
C TYR A 466 7.34 -21.39 -10.88
N LYS A 467 8.66 -21.33 -10.77
CA LYS A 467 9.53 -20.96 -11.88
C LYS A 467 9.47 -22.03 -12.97
N LEU A 468 9.60 -21.61 -14.21
CA LEU A 468 9.68 -22.55 -15.33
C LEU A 468 10.99 -23.34 -15.28
N SER A 469 10.90 -24.67 -15.49
CA SER A 469 12.10 -25.48 -15.63
C SER A 469 12.77 -25.26 -16.99
N VAL A 470 14.06 -25.62 -17.12
CA VAL A 470 14.83 -25.52 -18.38
C VAL A 470 14.17 -26.27 -19.55
N ASN A 471 13.31 -27.25 -19.26
CA ASN A 471 12.60 -28.04 -20.27
C ASN A 471 11.16 -27.56 -20.49
N SER A 472 10.77 -26.41 -19.92
CA SER A 472 9.42 -25.90 -20.07
C SER A 472 9.12 -25.53 -21.52
N PRO A 473 8.00 -26.02 -22.09
CA PRO A 473 7.56 -25.65 -23.43
C PRO A 473 7.14 -24.18 -23.55
N LEU A 474 7.05 -23.45 -22.44
CA LEU A 474 6.57 -22.07 -22.39
C LEU A 474 7.67 -21.03 -22.50
N ILE A 475 8.94 -21.45 -22.42
CA ILE A 475 10.10 -20.55 -22.56
C ILE A 475 10.19 -20.04 -24.00
N GLY A 476 10.25 -18.71 -24.16
CA GLY A 476 10.35 -18.01 -25.45
C GLY A 476 9.11 -18.19 -26.34
N LYS A 477 7.93 -18.45 -25.75
CA LYS A 477 6.67 -18.65 -26.48
C LYS A 477 5.66 -17.54 -26.27
N GLY A 478 5.98 -16.54 -25.48
CA GLY A 478 5.08 -15.42 -25.22
C GLY A 478 4.99 -14.44 -26.40
N TYR A 479 3.93 -13.71 -26.40
CA TYR A 479 3.70 -12.54 -27.25
C TYR A 479 4.52 -11.36 -26.71
N GLU A 480 5.07 -10.54 -27.59
CA GLU A 480 5.83 -9.34 -27.23
C GLU A 480 4.85 -8.26 -26.74
N ILE A 481 5.05 -7.77 -25.54
CA ILE A 481 4.22 -6.72 -24.93
C ILE A 481 4.92 -5.36 -25.13
N GLU A 482 4.22 -4.41 -25.75
CA GLU A 482 4.69 -3.03 -25.85
C GLU A 482 4.61 -2.33 -24.48
N ASP A 483 5.63 -1.52 -24.14
CA ASP A 483 5.74 -0.79 -22.87
C ASP A 483 5.60 -1.68 -21.62
N ASP A 484 6.26 -2.86 -21.66
CA ASP A 484 6.22 -3.82 -20.58
C ASP A 484 6.99 -3.33 -19.34
N ALA A 485 6.87 -4.12 -18.25
CA ALA A 485 7.67 -3.96 -17.04
C ALA A 485 9.17 -4.17 -17.34
N LEU A 486 10.03 -3.69 -16.45
CA LEU A 486 11.47 -3.92 -16.55
C LEU A 486 11.89 -5.27 -15.95
N LEU A 487 11.15 -5.74 -14.96
CA LEU A 487 11.44 -6.96 -14.20
C LEU A 487 10.23 -7.89 -14.21
N ASP A 488 10.48 -9.19 -14.03
CA ASP A 488 9.45 -10.19 -13.78
C ASP A 488 9.12 -10.32 -12.27
N PHE A 489 8.20 -11.23 -11.93
CA PHE A 489 7.84 -11.53 -10.53
C PHE A 489 9.05 -11.92 -9.66
N TYR A 490 10.05 -12.58 -10.23
CA TYR A 490 11.25 -13.07 -9.53
C TYR A 490 12.41 -12.07 -9.55
N GLY A 491 12.22 -10.89 -10.12
CA GLY A 491 13.23 -9.84 -10.23
C GLY A 491 14.26 -10.09 -11.35
N ASN A 492 13.95 -10.95 -12.34
CA ASN A 492 14.78 -11.06 -13.54
C ASN A 492 14.46 -9.94 -14.51
N GLU A 493 15.48 -9.45 -15.22
CA GLU A 493 15.25 -8.55 -16.37
C GLU A 493 14.44 -9.27 -17.45
N ILE A 494 13.52 -8.56 -18.08
CA ILE A 494 12.68 -9.11 -19.14
C ILE A 494 13.49 -9.09 -20.45
N VAL A 495 14.20 -10.17 -20.70
CA VAL A 495 15.03 -10.38 -21.90
C VAL A 495 14.49 -11.46 -22.83
N SER A 496 13.45 -12.15 -22.43
CA SER A 496 12.77 -13.20 -23.18
C SER A 496 11.26 -13.10 -23.01
N ASN A 497 10.52 -13.53 -24.02
CA ASN A 497 9.06 -13.57 -23.97
C ASN A 497 8.60 -14.97 -23.52
N ASN A 498 8.57 -15.22 -22.23
CA ASN A 498 8.00 -16.45 -21.68
C ASN A 498 6.50 -16.30 -21.44
N ILE A 499 5.79 -17.40 -21.29
CA ILE A 499 4.41 -17.40 -20.82
C ILE A 499 4.42 -17.60 -19.30
N GLY A 500 3.66 -16.80 -18.56
CA GLY A 500 3.63 -16.78 -17.09
C GLY A 500 4.48 -15.67 -16.48
N CYS A 501 4.62 -15.68 -15.16
CA CYS A 501 5.27 -14.60 -14.40
C CYS A 501 6.80 -14.73 -14.25
N TYR A 502 7.43 -15.71 -14.92
CA TYR A 502 8.87 -15.98 -14.86
C TYR A 502 9.52 -15.74 -16.23
N MET A 503 10.49 -14.83 -16.29
CA MET A 503 11.20 -14.44 -17.53
C MET A 503 12.65 -14.95 -17.64
N GLY A 504 13.07 -15.83 -16.72
CA GLY A 504 14.40 -16.42 -16.78
C GLY A 504 14.53 -17.51 -17.87
N GLU A 505 15.75 -18.01 -18.06
CA GLU A 505 16.09 -19.04 -19.05
C GLU A 505 15.58 -20.46 -18.67
N GLY A 506 14.98 -20.60 -17.48
CA GLY A 506 14.58 -21.88 -16.87
C GLY A 506 15.59 -22.35 -15.83
N GLU A 507 15.11 -23.07 -14.82
CA GLU A 507 15.91 -23.63 -13.75
C GLU A 507 15.81 -25.16 -13.73
N GLU A 508 16.85 -25.87 -13.27
CA GLU A 508 16.81 -27.32 -13.14
C GLU A 508 15.80 -27.74 -12.05
N PRO A 509 14.95 -28.75 -12.30
CA PRO A 509 14.03 -29.26 -11.30
C PRO A 509 14.76 -29.73 -10.04
N GLY A 510 14.29 -29.33 -8.87
CA GLY A 510 14.87 -29.71 -7.57
C GLY A 510 16.16 -28.95 -7.19
N ALA A 511 16.54 -27.89 -7.92
CA ALA A 511 17.59 -26.99 -7.46
C ALA A 511 17.18 -26.34 -6.12
N GLU A 512 18.08 -26.38 -5.12
CA GLU A 512 17.87 -25.58 -3.91
C GLU A 512 17.90 -24.09 -4.32
N THR A 513 16.74 -23.48 -4.39
CA THR A 513 16.63 -22.08 -4.76
C THR A 513 16.76 -21.23 -3.52
N GLU A 514 17.71 -20.32 -3.54
CA GLU A 514 17.87 -19.33 -2.49
C GLU A 514 16.58 -18.51 -2.35
N ASN A 515 16.10 -18.31 -1.11
CA ASN A 515 14.89 -17.55 -0.84
C ASN A 515 14.96 -16.17 -1.53
N ILE A 516 13.97 -15.85 -2.36
CA ILE A 516 13.95 -14.64 -3.20
C ILE A 516 14.02 -13.35 -2.38
N PHE A 517 13.41 -13.34 -1.19
CA PHE A 517 13.54 -12.21 -0.26
C PHE A 517 14.98 -12.01 0.20
N VAL A 518 15.72 -13.11 0.43
CA VAL A 518 17.15 -13.05 0.76
C VAL A 518 17.96 -12.55 -0.43
N LYS A 519 17.62 -13.00 -1.65
CA LYS A 519 18.28 -12.54 -2.88
C LYS A 519 17.98 -11.07 -3.17
N PHE A 520 16.73 -10.66 -3.00
CA PHE A 520 16.29 -9.28 -3.20
C PHE A 520 16.89 -8.33 -2.15
N PHE A 521 16.85 -8.68 -0.85
CA PHE A 521 17.53 -7.92 0.20
C PHE A 521 19.04 -7.85 -0.01
N ARG A 522 19.64 -8.93 -0.56
CA ARG A 522 21.06 -8.93 -0.94
C ARG A 522 21.31 -7.97 -2.12
N LEU A 523 20.41 -7.95 -3.11
CA LEU A 523 20.52 -7.07 -4.27
C LEU A 523 20.40 -5.59 -3.86
N ILE A 524 19.39 -5.28 -3.05
CA ILE A 524 19.21 -3.94 -2.49
C ILE A 524 20.39 -3.55 -1.59
N LYS A 525 20.82 -4.41 -0.70
CA LYS A 525 22.00 -4.16 0.12
C LYS A 525 23.23 -3.91 -0.73
N ASN A 526 23.48 -4.70 -1.76
CA ASN A 526 24.59 -4.51 -2.68
C ASN A 526 24.47 -3.19 -3.46
N LEU A 527 23.26 -2.77 -3.82
CA LEU A 527 23.02 -1.47 -4.47
C LEU A 527 23.31 -0.32 -3.50
N PHE A 528 22.82 -0.41 -2.26
CA PHE A 528 23.12 0.58 -1.21
C PHE A 528 24.61 0.62 -0.86
N ASP A 529 25.27 -0.51 -0.77
CA ASP A 529 26.70 -0.59 -0.50
C ASP A 529 27.53 0.02 -1.67
N ARG A 530 27.09 -0.15 -2.91
CA ARG A 530 27.70 0.51 -4.08
C ARG A 530 27.48 2.02 -4.09
N LEU A 531 26.22 2.47 -3.86
CA LEU A 531 25.90 3.89 -3.77
C LEU A 531 26.64 4.58 -2.63
N LYS A 532 26.75 3.91 -1.50
CA LYS A 532 27.52 4.40 -0.37
C LYS A 532 29.01 4.51 -0.71
N HIS A 533 29.58 3.49 -1.33
CA HIS A 533 30.98 3.52 -1.76
C HIS A 533 31.25 4.63 -2.81
N GLU A 534 30.37 4.84 -3.78
CA GLU A 534 30.48 5.94 -4.74
C GLU A 534 30.37 7.30 -4.05
N LEU A 535 29.49 7.44 -3.05
CA LEU A 535 29.37 8.65 -2.25
C LEU A 535 30.62 8.90 -1.39
N ASP A 536 31.18 7.88 -0.76
CA ASP A 536 32.40 7.98 0.04
C ASP A 536 33.60 8.39 -0.82
N VAL A 537 33.73 7.84 -2.03
CA VAL A 537 34.77 8.26 -3.00
C VAL A 537 34.59 9.71 -3.46
N ILE A 538 33.37 10.15 -3.72
CA ILE A 538 33.08 11.56 -4.06
C ILE A 538 33.42 12.49 -2.88
N MET A 539 33.12 12.07 -1.66
CA MET A 539 33.44 12.86 -0.46
C MET A 539 34.94 12.95 -0.20
N GLU A 540 35.70 11.88 -0.41
CA GLU A 540 37.17 11.89 -0.34
C GLU A 540 37.79 12.84 -1.39
N ASP A 541 37.33 12.79 -2.64
CA ASP A 541 37.78 13.70 -3.70
C ASP A 541 37.46 15.18 -3.38
N VAL A 542 36.31 15.42 -2.76
CA VAL A 542 35.92 16.78 -2.32
C VAL A 542 36.80 17.24 -1.15
N GLU A 543 37.09 16.41 -0.15
CA GLU A 543 37.97 16.74 0.97
C GLU A 543 39.42 16.98 0.51
N GLU A 544 39.93 16.16 -0.40
CA GLU A 544 41.26 16.37 -0.98
C GLU A 544 41.32 17.67 -1.78
N SER A 545 40.27 17.99 -2.54
CA SER A 545 40.16 19.26 -3.27
C SER A 545 40.11 20.47 -2.32
N PHE A 546 39.40 20.39 -1.20
CA PHE A 546 39.39 21.44 -0.18
C PHE A 546 40.72 21.58 0.57
N THR A 547 41.41 20.48 0.81
CA THR A 547 42.73 20.49 1.46
C THR A 547 43.78 21.14 0.57
N ASN A 548 43.74 20.82 -0.74
CA ASN A 548 44.63 21.43 -1.75
C ASN A 548 44.34 22.92 -2.00
N LEU A 549 43.10 23.38 -1.78
CA LEU A 549 42.73 24.81 -1.86
C LEU A 549 43.20 25.60 -0.61
N LYS A 550 43.28 24.97 0.55
CA LYS A 550 43.79 25.61 1.79
C LYS A 550 45.32 25.68 1.84
N ALA A 551 46.02 24.90 1.02
CA ALA A 551 47.50 24.86 0.97
C ALA A 551 48.09 25.82 -0.10
N ARG A 552 47.23 26.48 -0.85
CA ARG A 552 47.57 27.58 -1.77
C ARG A 552 47.14 28.93 -1.19
#